data_ce9d3bba397dff158c4e9a46bbc8d076
#
_entry.id   ce9d3bba397dff158c4e9a46bbc8d076
#
_cell.length_a   1.000
_cell.length_b   1.000
_cell.length_c   1.000
_cell.angle_alpha   90.00
_cell.angle_beta   90.00
_cell.angle_gamma   90.00
#
_symmetry.space_group_name_H-M   'P 1'
#
loop_
_entity.id
_entity.type
_entity.pdbx_description
1 polymer ?
#
loop_
_entity_poly.entity_id
_entity_poly.type
_entity_poly.pdbx_seq_one_letter_code
_entity_poly.pdbx_strand_id
1 'polypeptide(L)'
;MPLVAHLRELRDRFRNAIIAVFVAFLGLFPFANQLYTYVSEPLRTLLPEGSSMIATEVTSPFLTPFKLSLVLAVFVAMPVILSQIWGFIAPGLYKAEKRIAVPLLASSVVLFYAGVAFAYYVVFPLLFGFFTTVGPGDVSVMTDINRYLDFVLKLFFAFGLAFEVPVAAVILILTGVVSADQLANNRAYVIVGCFVMGMLLTPPDVISQTLLALPMWLLFEVGLIMGRFLSKSGPTDE
;
A
#
# COMPACT_ATOMS: atom_id res chain seq x y z
N MET A 1 -5.44 -17.28 26.73
CA MET A 1 -6.42 -16.21 27.02
C MET A 1 -7.79 -16.68 26.60
N PRO A 2 -8.90 -16.42 27.33
CA PRO A 2 -10.21 -16.82 26.87
C PRO A 2 -10.56 -16.06 25.59
N LEU A 3 -11.12 -16.75 24.61
CA LEU A 3 -11.45 -16.29 23.25
C LEU A 3 -12.25 -14.96 23.28
N VAL A 4 -13.10 -14.80 24.27
CA VAL A 4 -13.90 -13.58 24.51
C VAL A 4 -13.02 -12.34 24.82
N ALA A 5 -11.91 -12.50 25.55
CA ALA A 5 -11.00 -11.39 25.84
C ALA A 5 -10.29 -10.92 24.55
N HIS A 6 -9.88 -11.86 23.70
CA HIS A 6 -9.24 -11.56 22.43
C HIS A 6 -10.18 -10.84 21.44
N LEU A 7 -11.45 -11.26 21.40
CA LEU A 7 -12.46 -10.59 20.58
C LEU A 7 -12.78 -9.17 21.08
N ARG A 8 -12.78 -8.94 22.40
CA ARG A 8 -12.95 -7.59 22.97
C ARG A 8 -11.77 -6.69 22.60
N GLU A 9 -10.55 -7.20 22.70
CA GLU A 9 -9.35 -6.47 22.30
C GLU A 9 -9.40 -6.09 20.82
N LEU A 10 -9.74 -7.01 19.92
CA LEU A 10 -9.91 -6.75 18.50
C LEU A 10 -10.93 -5.64 18.24
N ARG A 11 -12.10 -5.72 18.89
CA ARG A 11 -13.15 -4.69 18.77
C ARG A 11 -12.64 -3.31 19.18
N ASP A 12 -11.94 -3.23 20.32
CA ASP A 12 -11.51 -1.95 20.88
C ASP A 12 -10.40 -1.33 20.01
N ARG A 13 -9.48 -2.14 19.47
CA ARG A 13 -8.46 -1.71 18.53
C ARG A 13 -9.06 -1.24 17.20
N PHE A 14 -10.03 -1.99 16.67
CA PHE A 14 -10.74 -1.60 15.45
C PHE A 14 -11.51 -0.29 15.62
N ARG A 15 -12.19 -0.11 16.76
CA ARG A 15 -12.84 1.17 17.09
C ARG A 15 -11.86 2.33 17.12
N ASN A 16 -10.69 2.16 17.75
CA ASN A 16 -9.67 3.21 17.80
C ASN A 16 -9.13 3.56 16.41
N ALA A 17 -8.94 2.58 15.53
CA ALA A 17 -8.54 2.81 14.14
C ALA A 17 -9.61 3.60 13.38
N ILE A 18 -10.90 3.23 13.51
CA ILE A 18 -12.02 3.97 12.87
C ILE A 18 -12.09 5.41 13.39
N ILE A 19 -11.95 5.64 14.67
CA ILE A 19 -11.97 7.00 15.25
C ILE A 19 -10.82 7.82 14.68
N ALA A 20 -9.61 7.25 14.57
CA ALA A 20 -8.46 7.94 13.98
C ALA A 20 -8.72 8.34 12.52
N VAL A 21 -9.29 7.42 11.72
CA VAL A 21 -9.67 7.71 10.32
C VAL A 21 -10.72 8.81 10.25
N PHE A 22 -11.72 8.76 11.12
CA PHE A 22 -12.80 9.77 11.14
C PHE A 22 -12.28 11.16 11.50
N VAL A 23 -11.41 11.25 12.50
CA VAL A 23 -10.77 12.52 12.90
C VAL A 23 -9.90 13.07 11.76
N ALA A 24 -9.08 12.20 11.14
CA ALA A 24 -8.28 12.59 9.98
C ALA A 24 -9.16 13.06 8.80
N PHE A 25 -10.28 12.37 8.55
CA PHE A 25 -11.22 12.77 7.50
C PHE A 25 -11.83 14.15 7.73
N LEU A 26 -12.27 14.44 8.95
CA LEU A 26 -12.81 15.77 9.29
C LEU A 26 -11.76 16.88 9.07
N GLY A 27 -10.49 16.60 9.32
CA GLY A 27 -9.40 17.54 9.08
C GLY A 27 -9.07 17.75 7.59
N LEU A 28 -9.19 16.69 6.77
CA LEU A 28 -8.83 16.72 5.35
C LEU A 28 -9.98 17.19 4.44
N PHE A 29 -11.22 16.95 4.84
CA PHE A 29 -12.40 17.22 4.01
C PHE A 29 -12.50 18.68 3.52
N PRO A 30 -12.20 19.73 4.30
CA PRO A 30 -12.20 21.10 3.82
C PRO A 30 -11.23 21.36 2.66
N PHE A 31 -10.19 20.53 2.51
CA PHE A 31 -9.15 20.63 1.49
C PHE A 31 -9.36 19.65 0.32
N ALA A 32 -10.51 19.00 0.21
CA ALA A 32 -10.80 17.94 -0.74
C ALA A 32 -10.44 18.29 -2.20
N ASN A 33 -10.81 19.49 -2.66
CA ASN A 33 -10.52 19.94 -4.02
C ASN A 33 -9.04 20.21 -4.27
N GLN A 34 -8.32 20.76 -3.28
CA GLN A 34 -6.87 21.00 -3.37
C GLN A 34 -6.10 19.69 -3.42
N LEU A 35 -6.51 18.73 -2.57
CA LEU A 35 -5.95 17.38 -2.56
C LEU A 35 -6.16 16.68 -3.89
N TYR A 36 -7.36 16.81 -4.48
CA TYR A 36 -7.64 16.25 -5.80
C TYR A 36 -6.76 16.88 -6.88
N THR A 37 -6.59 18.19 -6.87
CA THR A 37 -5.72 18.89 -7.82
C THR A 37 -4.28 18.37 -7.72
N TYR A 38 -3.74 18.23 -6.52
CA TYR A 38 -2.39 17.70 -6.28
C TYR A 38 -2.23 16.26 -6.78
N VAL A 39 -3.17 15.38 -6.44
CA VAL A 39 -3.11 13.96 -6.86
C VAL A 39 -3.29 13.79 -8.36
N SER A 40 -4.02 14.70 -9.03
CA SER A 40 -4.24 14.65 -10.49
C SER A 40 -3.11 15.30 -11.31
N GLU A 41 -2.19 16.01 -10.67
CA GLU A 41 -1.07 16.71 -11.34
C GLU A 41 -0.23 15.80 -12.27
N PRO A 42 0.20 14.59 -11.86
CA PRO A 42 1.02 13.73 -12.71
C PRO A 42 0.35 13.34 -14.02
N LEU A 43 -0.98 13.18 -14.04
CA LEU A 43 -1.69 12.93 -15.28
C LEU A 43 -1.80 14.21 -16.12
N ARG A 44 -2.16 15.34 -15.49
CA ARG A 44 -2.37 16.62 -16.19
C ARG A 44 -1.12 17.07 -16.94
N THR A 45 0.06 16.84 -16.39
CA THR A 45 1.33 17.18 -17.02
C THR A 45 1.70 16.27 -18.20
N LEU A 46 1.12 15.07 -18.26
CA LEU A 46 1.39 14.09 -19.34
C LEU A 46 0.29 14.09 -20.42
N LEU A 47 -0.82 14.78 -20.20
CA LEU A 47 -1.89 14.88 -21.20
C LEU A 47 -1.41 15.75 -22.38
N PRO A 48 -1.71 15.32 -23.66
CA PRO A 48 -1.45 16.13 -24.84
C PRO A 48 -2.17 17.49 -24.78
N GLU A 49 -1.63 18.50 -25.48
CA GLU A 49 -2.26 19.81 -25.61
C GLU A 49 -3.68 19.68 -26.17
N GLY A 50 -4.65 20.33 -25.54
CA GLY A 50 -6.07 20.26 -25.91
C GLY A 50 -6.84 19.11 -25.26
N SER A 51 -6.17 18.21 -24.55
CA SER A 51 -6.84 17.17 -23.74
C SER A 51 -7.29 17.72 -22.38
N SER A 52 -8.41 17.23 -21.89
CA SER A 52 -8.93 17.62 -20.56
C SER A 52 -9.50 16.41 -19.82
N MET A 53 -9.50 16.51 -18.49
CA MET A 53 -10.24 15.54 -17.68
C MET A 53 -11.74 15.87 -17.74
N ILE A 54 -12.56 14.84 -17.87
CA ILE A 54 -14.02 14.97 -17.97
C ILE A 54 -14.70 14.31 -16.77
N ALA A 55 -15.90 14.77 -16.44
CA ALA A 55 -16.79 14.11 -15.50
C ALA A 55 -17.93 13.49 -16.30
N THR A 56 -18.00 12.16 -16.34
CA THR A 56 -19.06 11.44 -17.09
C THR A 56 -20.37 11.31 -16.29
N GLU A 57 -20.28 11.39 -14.96
CA GLU A 57 -21.41 11.33 -14.05
C GLU A 57 -21.66 12.71 -13.41
N VAL A 58 -22.93 13.09 -13.23
CA VAL A 58 -23.31 14.38 -12.63
C VAL A 58 -22.76 14.56 -11.20
N THR A 59 -22.64 13.47 -10.45
CA THR A 59 -22.18 13.48 -9.06
C THR A 59 -20.66 13.42 -8.91
N SER A 60 -19.93 13.03 -9.96
CA SER A 60 -18.47 12.85 -9.91
C SER A 60 -17.70 14.09 -9.42
N PRO A 61 -18.03 15.33 -9.81
CA PRO A 61 -17.29 16.50 -9.33
C PRO A 61 -17.32 16.68 -7.81
N PHE A 62 -18.36 16.19 -7.14
CA PHE A 62 -18.49 16.21 -5.69
C PHE A 62 -17.95 14.92 -5.04
N LEU A 63 -18.37 13.75 -5.55
CA LEU A 63 -18.04 12.47 -4.92
C LEU A 63 -16.56 12.09 -5.09
N THR A 64 -15.92 12.51 -6.17
CA THR A 64 -14.50 12.17 -6.41
C THR A 64 -13.55 12.82 -5.39
N PRO A 65 -13.60 14.14 -5.11
CA PRO A 65 -12.82 14.74 -4.04
C PRO A 65 -13.19 14.23 -2.64
N PHE A 66 -14.48 13.93 -2.39
CA PHE A 66 -14.94 13.32 -1.13
C PHE A 66 -14.29 11.95 -0.90
N LYS A 67 -14.35 11.07 -1.91
CA LYS A 67 -13.74 9.73 -1.88
C LYS A 67 -12.22 9.80 -1.66
N LEU A 68 -11.54 10.71 -2.36
CA LEU A 68 -10.13 10.96 -2.16
C LEU A 68 -9.83 11.35 -0.71
N SER A 69 -10.58 12.29 -0.15
CA SER A 69 -10.37 12.74 1.24
C SER A 69 -10.55 11.61 2.24
N LEU A 70 -11.52 10.71 2.01
CA LEU A 70 -11.74 9.54 2.85
C LEU A 70 -10.55 8.56 2.80
N VAL A 71 -10.03 8.28 1.61
CA VAL A 71 -8.87 7.38 1.44
C VAL A 71 -7.60 8.01 2.00
N LEU A 72 -7.37 9.29 1.76
CA LEU A 72 -6.23 10.00 2.36
C LEU A 72 -6.33 10.05 3.89
N ALA A 73 -7.54 10.10 4.45
CA ALA A 73 -7.73 10.00 5.90
C ALA A 73 -7.28 8.64 6.44
N VAL A 74 -7.51 7.54 5.70
CA VAL A 74 -6.94 6.22 6.05
C VAL A 74 -5.42 6.28 6.03
N PHE A 75 -4.81 6.90 5.01
CA PHE A 75 -3.35 7.01 4.91
C PHE A 75 -2.76 7.87 6.03
N VAL A 76 -3.37 9.00 6.37
CA VAL A 76 -2.93 9.83 7.50
C VAL A 76 -3.10 9.10 8.84
N ALA A 77 -4.14 8.28 8.98
CA ALA A 77 -4.37 7.47 10.17
C ALA A 77 -3.50 6.19 10.20
N MET A 78 -2.71 5.89 9.14
CA MET A 78 -1.96 4.64 9.04
C MET A 78 -1.01 4.38 10.22
N PRO A 79 -0.28 5.36 10.79
CA PRO A 79 0.52 5.11 11.99
C PRO A 79 -0.30 4.59 13.17
N VAL A 80 -1.53 5.11 13.35
CA VAL A 80 -2.44 4.63 14.39
C VAL A 80 -2.95 3.23 14.03
N ILE A 81 -3.38 3.01 12.78
CA ILE A 81 -3.87 1.71 12.30
C ILE A 81 -2.78 0.64 12.50
N LEU A 82 -1.56 0.89 12.03
CA LEU A 82 -0.44 -0.02 12.20
C LEU A 82 -0.14 -0.27 13.69
N SER A 83 -0.18 0.76 14.54
CA SER A 83 0.01 0.58 15.98
C SER A 83 -1.06 -0.32 16.61
N GLN A 84 -2.32 -0.25 16.16
CA GLN A 84 -3.37 -1.14 16.62
C GLN A 84 -3.15 -2.59 16.14
N ILE A 85 -2.71 -2.79 14.89
CA ILE A 85 -2.37 -4.11 14.33
C ILE A 85 -1.18 -4.69 15.09
N TRP A 86 -0.11 -3.93 15.27
CA TRP A 86 1.07 -4.34 16.02
C TRP A 86 0.76 -4.68 17.47
N GLY A 87 -0.04 -3.87 18.14
CA GLY A 87 -0.46 -4.14 19.49
C GLY A 87 -1.29 -5.44 19.63
N PHE A 88 -1.99 -5.86 18.57
CA PHE A 88 -2.71 -7.14 18.54
C PHE A 88 -1.76 -8.33 18.30
N ILE A 89 -0.70 -8.14 17.53
CA ILE A 89 0.29 -9.18 17.20
C ILE A 89 1.35 -9.31 18.32
N ALA A 90 1.75 -8.22 18.95
CA ALA A 90 2.83 -8.17 19.92
C ALA A 90 2.69 -9.13 21.13
N PRO A 91 1.50 -9.44 21.67
CA PRO A 91 1.35 -10.45 22.72
C PRO A 91 1.79 -11.86 22.28
N GLY A 92 1.77 -12.15 20.97
CA GLY A 92 2.20 -13.44 20.40
C GLY A 92 3.72 -13.57 20.24
N LEU A 93 4.50 -12.47 20.38
CA LEU A 93 5.96 -12.52 20.29
C LEU A 93 6.58 -12.96 21.63
N TYR A 94 7.69 -13.70 21.57
CA TYR A 94 8.48 -14.05 22.75
C TYR A 94 8.99 -12.80 23.48
N LYS A 95 9.25 -12.89 24.79
CA LYS A 95 9.64 -11.73 25.63
C LYS A 95 10.89 -11.01 25.11
N ALA A 96 11.85 -11.73 24.49
CA ALA A 96 13.06 -11.16 23.90
C ALA A 96 12.77 -10.34 22.64
N GLU A 97 11.73 -10.68 21.89
CA GLU A 97 11.36 -10.08 20.60
C GLU A 97 10.49 -8.83 20.76
N LYS A 98 9.89 -8.61 21.94
CA LYS A 98 9.11 -7.39 22.22
C LYS A 98 9.94 -6.11 22.09
N ARG A 99 11.25 -6.19 22.29
CA ARG A 99 12.16 -5.05 22.12
C ARG A 99 12.29 -4.64 20.64
N ILE A 100 12.04 -5.58 19.73
CA ILE A 100 12.10 -5.33 18.27
C ILE A 100 10.77 -4.80 17.74
N ALA A 101 9.67 -4.93 18.48
CA ALA A 101 8.33 -4.53 18.03
C ALA A 101 8.24 -3.02 17.73
N VAL A 102 8.86 -2.15 18.54
CA VAL A 102 8.82 -0.69 18.31
C VAL A 102 9.62 -0.29 17.07
N PRO A 103 10.87 -0.73 16.86
CA PRO A 103 11.58 -0.50 15.61
C PRO A 103 10.85 -1.04 14.38
N LEU A 104 10.25 -2.22 14.46
CA LEU A 104 9.48 -2.79 13.35
C LEU A 104 8.22 -1.99 13.06
N LEU A 105 7.49 -1.51 14.08
CA LEU A 105 6.36 -0.61 13.88
C LEU A 105 6.80 0.70 13.20
N ALA A 106 7.91 1.28 13.66
CA ALA A 106 8.43 2.50 13.04
C ALA A 106 8.84 2.27 11.57
N SER A 107 9.48 1.13 11.27
CA SER A 107 9.82 0.74 9.89
C SER A 107 8.56 0.51 9.03
N SER A 108 7.51 -0.12 9.56
CA SER A 108 6.22 -0.26 8.88
C SER A 108 5.65 1.10 8.47
N VAL A 109 5.56 2.05 9.40
CA VAL A 109 5.04 3.39 9.10
C VAL A 109 5.86 4.07 8.00
N VAL A 110 7.20 4.01 8.08
CA VAL A 110 8.09 4.60 7.08
C VAL A 110 7.93 3.89 5.73
N LEU A 111 7.90 2.56 5.72
CA LEU A 111 7.77 1.77 4.49
C LEU A 111 6.40 1.99 3.82
N PHE A 112 5.32 2.06 4.57
CA PHE A 112 4.01 2.37 4.00
C PHE A 112 4.03 3.70 3.23
N TYR A 113 4.52 4.77 3.85
CA TYR A 113 4.61 6.06 3.16
C TYR A 113 5.62 6.07 2.03
N ALA A 114 6.72 5.33 2.15
CA ALA A 114 7.67 5.13 1.05
C ALA A 114 7.00 4.41 -0.13
N GLY A 115 6.12 3.43 0.13
CA GLY A 115 5.33 2.73 -0.89
C GLY A 115 4.36 3.66 -1.63
N VAL A 116 3.64 4.51 -0.89
CA VAL A 116 2.74 5.53 -1.48
C VAL A 116 3.55 6.54 -2.31
N ALA A 117 4.68 7.02 -1.78
CA ALA A 117 5.57 7.93 -2.49
C ALA A 117 6.17 7.28 -3.76
N PHE A 118 6.57 6.01 -3.68
CA PHE A 118 7.05 5.24 -4.82
C PHE A 118 5.98 5.11 -5.91
N ALA A 119 4.72 4.84 -5.53
CA ALA A 119 3.62 4.83 -6.48
C ALA A 119 3.46 6.18 -7.18
N TYR A 120 3.49 7.29 -6.42
CA TYR A 120 3.28 8.62 -6.94
C TYR A 120 4.42 9.12 -7.85
N TYR A 121 5.68 8.97 -7.40
CA TYR A 121 6.83 9.56 -8.09
C TYR A 121 7.47 8.64 -9.13
N VAL A 122 7.28 7.32 -9.03
CA VAL A 122 7.92 6.35 -9.92
C VAL A 122 6.88 5.64 -10.79
N VAL A 123 5.88 5.01 -10.16
CA VAL A 123 4.94 4.15 -10.90
C VAL A 123 4.02 4.96 -11.79
N PHE A 124 3.46 6.06 -11.31
CA PHE A 124 2.55 6.90 -12.10
C PHE A 124 3.19 7.45 -13.36
N PRO A 125 4.35 8.14 -13.31
CA PRO A 125 4.98 8.63 -14.53
C PRO A 125 5.28 7.53 -15.54
N LEU A 126 5.70 6.35 -15.08
CA LEU A 126 6.00 5.22 -15.94
C LEU A 126 4.73 4.66 -16.62
N LEU A 127 3.66 4.42 -15.84
CA LEU A 127 2.41 3.87 -16.38
C LEU A 127 1.69 4.86 -17.29
N PHE A 128 1.56 6.12 -16.88
CA PHE A 128 0.88 7.12 -17.69
C PHE A 128 1.69 7.49 -18.94
N GLY A 129 3.02 7.57 -18.81
CA GLY A 129 3.90 7.73 -19.96
C GLY A 129 3.72 6.59 -20.96
N PHE A 130 3.64 5.34 -20.50
CA PHE A 130 3.37 4.20 -21.36
C PHE A 130 1.99 4.31 -22.03
N PHE A 131 0.92 4.53 -21.25
CA PHE A 131 -0.45 4.60 -21.79
C PHE A 131 -0.67 5.74 -22.78
N THR A 132 0.01 6.87 -22.61
CA THR A 132 -0.09 8.01 -23.54
C THR A 132 0.71 7.81 -24.83
N THR A 133 1.75 6.96 -24.83
CA THR A 133 2.59 6.70 -26.00
C THR A 133 2.10 5.54 -26.88
N VAL A 134 1.37 4.58 -26.31
CA VAL A 134 0.91 3.36 -27.02
C VAL A 134 -0.44 3.56 -27.71
N GLY A 135 -1.16 4.64 -27.41
CA GLY A 135 -2.45 4.94 -28.06
C GLY A 135 -2.32 5.25 -29.55
N PRO A 136 -3.35 4.92 -30.37
CA PRO A 136 -3.40 5.39 -31.77
C PRO A 136 -3.34 6.91 -31.84
N GLY A 137 -2.51 7.47 -32.75
CA GLY A 137 -2.26 8.92 -32.84
C GLY A 137 -3.49 9.80 -33.13
N ASP A 138 -4.57 9.20 -33.65
CA ASP A 138 -5.82 9.88 -34.02
C ASP A 138 -6.87 9.89 -32.93
N VAL A 139 -6.56 9.37 -31.73
CA VAL A 139 -7.50 9.30 -30.60
C VAL A 139 -7.16 10.36 -29.56
N SER A 140 -8.10 11.30 -29.32
CA SER A 140 -7.96 12.24 -28.21
C SER A 140 -8.25 11.54 -26.88
N VAL A 141 -7.30 11.61 -25.97
CA VAL A 141 -7.42 10.99 -24.63
C VAL A 141 -8.23 11.92 -23.73
N MET A 142 -9.47 11.52 -23.41
CA MET A 142 -10.32 12.19 -22.43
C MET A 142 -10.50 11.28 -21.21
N THR A 143 -9.79 11.57 -20.13
CA THR A 143 -9.79 10.74 -18.94
C THR A 143 -10.90 11.17 -17.97
N ASP A 144 -11.77 10.22 -17.59
CA ASP A 144 -12.80 10.45 -16.57
C ASP A 144 -12.16 10.61 -15.18
N ILE A 145 -12.57 11.65 -14.43
CA ILE A 145 -12.01 12.01 -13.12
C ILE A 145 -12.20 10.92 -12.08
N ASN A 146 -13.32 10.20 -12.10
CA ASN A 146 -13.62 9.16 -11.13
C ASN A 146 -12.81 7.89 -11.42
N ARG A 147 -12.75 7.47 -12.69
CA ARG A 147 -11.96 6.30 -13.12
C ARG A 147 -10.46 6.51 -12.87
N TYR A 148 -9.96 7.70 -13.15
CA TYR A 148 -8.60 8.08 -12.83
C TYR A 148 -8.32 7.92 -11.34
N LEU A 149 -9.16 8.53 -10.49
CA LEU A 149 -8.99 8.46 -9.06
C LEU A 149 -9.03 7.02 -8.54
N ASP A 150 -9.96 6.21 -9.02
CA ASP A 150 -10.06 4.80 -8.62
C ASP A 150 -8.79 4.01 -8.95
N PHE A 151 -8.21 4.25 -10.11
CA PHE A 151 -6.95 3.65 -10.51
C PHE A 151 -5.79 4.09 -9.60
N VAL A 152 -5.67 5.40 -9.36
CA VAL A 152 -4.64 5.98 -8.49
C VAL A 152 -4.73 5.45 -7.07
N LEU A 153 -5.93 5.43 -6.49
CA LEU A 153 -6.13 4.94 -5.13
C LEU A 153 -5.81 3.45 -4.99
N LYS A 154 -6.15 2.63 -6.00
CA LYS A 154 -5.75 1.22 -6.03
C LYS A 154 -4.23 1.07 -6.01
N LEU A 155 -3.50 1.87 -6.80
CA LEU A 155 -2.04 1.83 -6.82
C LEU A 155 -1.44 2.28 -5.48
N PHE A 156 -1.95 3.33 -4.85
CA PHE A 156 -1.50 3.75 -3.53
C PHE A 156 -1.66 2.66 -2.48
N PHE A 157 -2.83 2.02 -2.42
CA PHE A 157 -3.06 0.91 -1.50
C PHE A 157 -2.14 -0.27 -1.81
N ALA A 158 -2.04 -0.64 -3.08
CA ALA A 158 -1.22 -1.77 -3.49
C ALA A 158 0.25 -1.59 -3.12
N PHE A 159 0.84 -0.45 -3.44
CA PHE A 159 2.24 -0.18 -3.10
C PHE A 159 2.45 0.12 -1.63
N GLY A 160 1.53 0.85 -0.96
CA GLY A 160 1.57 1.01 0.49
C GLY A 160 1.62 -0.33 1.22
N LEU A 161 0.75 -1.28 0.83
CA LEU A 161 0.72 -2.63 1.40
C LEU A 161 1.88 -3.51 0.92
N ALA A 162 2.32 -3.40 -0.33
CA ALA A 162 3.46 -4.15 -0.85
C ALA A 162 4.77 -3.81 -0.12
N PHE A 163 4.93 -2.56 0.30
CA PHE A 163 6.07 -2.13 1.10
C PHE A 163 6.03 -2.65 2.55
N GLU A 164 4.89 -3.19 3.02
CA GLU A 164 4.79 -3.92 4.29
C GLU A 164 5.30 -5.37 4.16
N VAL A 165 5.42 -5.92 2.95
CA VAL A 165 5.86 -7.31 2.72
C VAL A 165 7.20 -7.63 3.39
N PRO A 166 8.25 -6.77 3.35
CA PRO A 166 9.49 -7.03 4.06
C PRO A 166 9.29 -7.19 5.56
N VAL A 167 8.47 -6.33 6.17
CA VAL A 167 8.19 -6.38 7.61
C VAL A 167 7.40 -7.63 7.96
N ALA A 168 6.38 -7.96 7.15
CA ALA A 168 5.60 -9.18 7.32
C ALA A 168 6.47 -10.44 7.23
N ALA A 169 7.41 -10.50 6.26
CA ALA A 169 8.35 -11.60 6.14
C ALA A 169 9.24 -11.74 7.38
N VAL A 170 9.79 -10.63 7.88
CA VAL A 170 10.60 -10.61 9.10
C VAL A 170 9.81 -11.11 10.30
N ILE A 171 8.56 -10.66 10.48
CA ILE A 171 7.69 -11.11 11.58
C ILE A 171 7.46 -12.62 11.50
N LEU A 172 7.08 -13.14 10.32
CA LEU A 172 6.80 -14.55 10.11
C LEU A 172 8.03 -15.44 10.44
N ILE A 173 9.23 -14.96 10.11
CA ILE A 173 10.47 -15.66 10.39
C ILE A 173 10.79 -15.60 11.90
N LEU A 174 10.72 -14.42 12.53
CA LEU A 174 11.04 -14.24 13.95
C LEU A 174 10.06 -14.97 14.87
N THR A 175 8.78 -15.03 14.50
CA THR A 175 7.77 -15.78 15.27
C THR A 175 7.84 -17.30 15.05
N GLY A 176 8.71 -17.76 14.15
CA GLY A 176 8.88 -19.19 13.87
C GLY A 176 7.68 -19.82 13.11
N VAL A 177 6.73 -19.01 12.65
CA VAL A 177 5.57 -19.49 11.85
C VAL A 177 6.05 -20.08 10.53
N VAL A 178 7.06 -19.43 9.91
CA VAL A 178 7.66 -19.88 8.65
C VAL A 178 9.18 -19.72 8.74
N SER A 179 9.95 -20.70 8.27
CA SER A 179 11.40 -20.53 8.18
C SER A 179 11.79 -19.72 6.94
N ALA A 180 12.95 -19.04 7.02
CA ALA A 180 13.49 -18.30 5.89
C ALA A 180 13.71 -19.18 4.65
N ASP A 181 14.06 -20.44 4.85
CA ASP A 181 14.26 -21.40 3.75
C ASP A 181 12.94 -21.86 3.13
N GLN A 182 11.87 -21.99 3.93
CA GLN A 182 10.53 -22.24 3.40
C GLN A 182 10.04 -21.07 2.53
N LEU A 183 10.24 -19.82 2.98
CA LEU A 183 9.92 -18.64 2.17
C LEU A 183 10.75 -18.59 0.88
N ALA A 184 12.05 -18.89 0.96
CA ALA A 184 12.92 -18.94 -0.20
C ALA A 184 12.50 -20.01 -1.23
N ASN A 185 12.09 -21.19 -0.76
CA ASN A 185 11.62 -22.27 -1.64
C ASN A 185 10.28 -21.96 -2.32
N ASN A 186 9.48 -21.06 -1.74
CA ASN A 186 8.19 -20.64 -2.28
C ASN A 186 8.26 -19.37 -3.16
N ARG A 187 9.46 -18.92 -3.56
CA ARG A 187 9.65 -17.74 -4.43
C ARG A 187 8.78 -17.74 -5.68
N ALA A 188 8.65 -18.90 -6.34
CA ALA A 188 7.85 -19.03 -7.55
C ALA A 188 6.37 -18.64 -7.32
N TYR A 189 5.79 -19.05 -6.18
CA TYR A 189 4.42 -18.67 -5.83
C TYR A 189 4.30 -17.19 -5.50
N VAL A 190 5.31 -16.58 -4.87
CA VAL A 190 5.34 -15.14 -4.60
C VAL A 190 5.39 -14.35 -5.90
N ILE A 191 6.24 -14.76 -6.85
CA ILE A 191 6.33 -14.12 -8.18
C ILE A 191 4.97 -14.19 -8.88
N VAL A 192 4.35 -15.37 -8.94
CA VAL A 192 3.00 -15.54 -9.52
C VAL A 192 1.99 -14.63 -8.80
N GLY A 193 2.03 -14.57 -7.46
CA GLY A 193 1.18 -13.67 -6.67
C GLY A 193 1.38 -12.20 -7.04
N CYS A 194 2.63 -11.75 -7.24
CA CYS A 194 2.93 -10.38 -7.68
C CYS A 194 2.33 -10.07 -9.06
N PHE A 195 2.41 -11.01 -10.01
CA PHE A 195 1.78 -10.85 -11.33
C PHE A 195 0.26 -10.86 -11.27
N VAL A 196 -0.35 -11.71 -10.41
CA VAL A 196 -1.79 -11.71 -10.18
C VAL A 196 -2.24 -10.37 -9.58
N MET A 197 -1.51 -9.82 -8.62
CA MET A 197 -1.79 -8.49 -8.08
C MET A 197 -1.66 -7.41 -9.17
N GLY A 198 -0.62 -7.47 -10.00
CA GLY A 198 -0.46 -6.58 -11.16
C GLY A 198 -1.68 -6.63 -12.09
N MET A 199 -2.17 -7.82 -12.42
CA MET A 199 -3.35 -8.03 -13.28
C MET A 199 -4.65 -7.45 -12.68
N LEU A 200 -4.79 -7.46 -11.37
CA LEU A 200 -5.97 -6.88 -10.70
C LEU A 200 -5.94 -5.35 -10.66
N LEU A 201 -4.74 -4.77 -10.75
CA LEU A 201 -4.52 -3.33 -10.60
C LEU A 201 -4.49 -2.60 -11.93
N THR A 202 -3.99 -3.25 -12.98
CA THR A 202 -3.83 -2.65 -14.33
C THR A 202 -4.59 -3.44 -15.38
N PRO A 203 -4.84 -2.84 -16.56
CA PRO A 203 -5.28 -3.60 -17.72
C PRO A 203 -4.35 -4.80 -17.97
N PRO A 204 -4.87 -5.90 -18.55
CA PRO A 204 -4.08 -7.13 -18.76
C PRO A 204 -3.07 -6.95 -19.90
N ASP A 205 -2.01 -6.20 -19.64
CA ASP A 205 -0.86 -6.04 -20.53
C ASP A 205 0.45 -6.44 -19.82
N VAL A 206 1.37 -7.05 -20.55
CA VAL A 206 2.61 -7.61 -20.01
C VAL A 206 3.53 -6.54 -19.43
N ILE A 207 3.54 -5.35 -20.02
CA ILE A 207 4.46 -4.27 -19.63
C ILE A 207 4.04 -3.69 -18.28
N SER A 208 2.78 -3.25 -18.16
CA SER A 208 2.25 -2.69 -16.90
C SER A 208 2.30 -3.71 -15.77
N GLN A 209 1.94 -4.98 -16.04
CA GLN A 209 2.04 -6.04 -15.04
C GLN A 209 3.48 -6.25 -14.55
N THR A 210 4.45 -6.28 -15.46
CA THR A 210 5.86 -6.45 -15.09
C THR A 210 6.39 -5.25 -14.30
N LEU A 211 6.01 -4.03 -14.70
CA LEU A 211 6.35 -2.80 -13.98
C LEU A 211 5.88 -2.80 -12.52
N LEU A 212 4.74 -3.42 -12.24
CA LEU A 212 4.20 -3.54 -10.89
C LEU A 212 4.77 -4.75 -10.13
N ALA A 213 4.85 -5.90 -10.79
CA ALA A 213 5.27 -7.16 -10.16
C ALA A 213 6.74 -7.13 -9.73
N LEU A 214 7.62 -6.50 -10.52
CA LEU A 214 9.05 -6.47 -10.25
C LEU A 214 9.41 -5.76 -8.92
N PRO A 215 8.92 -4.54 -8.63
CA PRO A 215 9.16 -3.90 -7.34
C PRO A 215 8.60 -4.70 -6.16
N MET A 216 7.41 -5.30 -6.30
CA MET A 216 6.79 -6.11 -5.25
C MET A 216 7.63 -7.36 -4.94
N TRP A 217 8.14 -8.04 -5.97
CA TRP A 217 9.04 -9.17 -5.79
C TRP A 217 10.37 -8.76 -5.15
N LEU A 218 10.97 -7.63 -5.57
CA LEU A 218 12.20 -7.12 -4.95
C LEU A 218 12.01 -6.82 -3.46
N LEU A 219 10.88 -6.26 -3.07
CA LEU A 219 10.53 -6.03 -1.67
C LEU A 219 10.45 -7.34 -0.87
N PHE A 220 9.88 -8.38 -1.45
CA PHE A 220 9.88 -9.71 -0.82
C PHE A 220 11.30 -10.24 -0.61
N GLU A 221 12.21 -10.13 -1.61
CA GLU A 221 13.60 -10.55 -1.46
C GLU A 221 14.34 -9.76 -0.37
N VAL A 222 14.09 -8.45 -0.28
CA VAL A 222 14.64 -7.63 0.81
C VAL A 222 14.16 -8.14 2.16
N GLY A 223 12.86 -8.43 2.31
CA GLY A 223 12.28 -8.99 3.53
C GLY A 223 12.88 -10.34 3.91
N LEU A 224 13.08 -11.21 2.93
CA LEU A 224 13.72 -12.53 3.13
C LEU A 224 15.16 -12.39 3.61
N ILE A 225 15.94 -11.49 3.01
CA ILE A 225 17.33 -11.23 3.40
C ILE A 225 17.38 -10.68 4.83
N MET A 226 16.56 -9.67 5.15
CA MET A 226 16.49 -9.09 6.49
C MET A 226 16.07 -10.13 7.54
N GLY A 227 15.07 -10.96 7.24
CA GLY A 227 14.62 -12.02 8.13
C GLY A 227 15.73 -13.04 8.43
N ARG A 228 16.53 -13.42 7.44
CA ARG A 228 17.70 -14.29 7.62
C ARG A 228 18.78 -13.67 8.52
N PHE A 229 19.06 -12.38 8.35
CA PHE A 229 20.04 -11.69 9.19
C PHE A 229 19.59 -11.63 10.65
N LEU A 230 18.35 -11.25 10.90
CA LEU A 230 17.80 -11.10 12.24
C LEU A 230 17.64 -12.46 12.94
N SER A 231 17.26 -13.52 12.23
CA SER A 231 17.16 -14.88 12.77
C SER A 231 18.52 -15.46 13.18
N LYS A 232 19.62 -15.12 12.49
CA LYS A 232 20.98 -15.54 12.85
C LYS A 232 21.56 -14.78 14.04
N SER A 233 21.02 -13.60 14.36
CA SER A 233 21.49 -12.74 15.46
C SER A 233 20.74 -13.02 16.77
N GLY A 234 19.78 -13.94 16.80
CA GLY A 234 19.14 -14.42 18.02
C GLY A 234 20.13 -15.25 18.86
N PRO A 235 20.01 -15.26 20.20
CA PRO A 235 20.85 -16.07 21.04
C PRO A 235 20.74 -17.54 20.59
N THR A 236 21.87 -18.13 20.23
CA THR A 236 22.02 -19.61 20.20
C THR A 236 21.71 -20.09 21.59
N ASP A 237 20.62 -20.84 21.78
CA ASP A 237 20.35 -21.58 23.01
C ASP A 237 21.57 -22.49 23.27
N GLU A 238 22.46 -22.05 24.20
CA GLU A 238 23.33 -22.91 24.99
C GLU A 238 22.63 -23.28 26.28
#